data_de78284d024d35a9fda1d0ea10d6f694
#
_entry.id   de78284d024d35a9fda1d0ea10d6f694
#
_cell.length_a   1.000
_cell.length_b   1.000
_cell.length_c   1.000
_cell.angle_alpha   90.00
_cell.angle_beta   90.00
_cell.angle_gamma   90.00
#
_symmetry.space_group_name_H-M   'P 1'
#
loop_
_entity.id
_entity.type
_entity.pdbx_description
1 polymer ?
#
loop_
_entity_poly.entity_id
_entity_poly.type
_entity_poly.pdbx_seq_one_letter_code
_entity_poly.pdbx_strand_id
1 'polypeptide(L)'
;YTKRKRGHPKDSIFWGEAGPLRNGKGSPYEAGYRLPCIVRWPGKVPAGRVNNAIFATIDFMPTFANLCGFETPEDRRIDGMDQTELLLGKRETGRDYFYFNNAGVRKGKWKYLKANAHFHGYAVEDGRKKVDELYDLESDLGETTNLAAKHPAIVSELRQLTEDISKWK
;
A
#
# COMPACT_ATOMS: atom_id res chain seq x y z
N TYR A 1 9.49 17.16 -13.06
CA TYR A 1 8.96 15.83 -13.40
C TYR A 1 8.85 15.71 -14.90
N THR A 2 9.88 15.20 -15.55
CA THR A 2 9.88 14.96 -17.00
C THR A 2 9.15 13.63 -17.26
N LYS A 3 8.14 13.67 -18.14
CA LYS A 3 7.50 12.45 -18.66
C LYS A 3 8.59 11.49 -19.14
N ARG A 4 8.54 10.24 -18.73
CA ARG A 4 9.41 9.18 -19.21
C ARG A 4 9.25 9.14 -20.73
N LYS A 5 10.22 9.68 -21.47
CA LYS A 5 10.22 9.56 -22.91
C LYS A 5 10.38 8.07 -23.25
N ARG A 6 9.58 7.58 -24.21
CA ARG A 6 9.81 6.26 -24.82
C ARG A 6 11.29 6.13 -25.15
N GLY A 7 11.96 5.11 -24.62
CA GLY A 7 13.39 4.88 -24.86
C GLY A 7 14.34 5.34 -23.75
N HIS A 8 13.86 5.79 -22.60
CA HIS A 8 14.76 5.99 -21.45
C HIS A 8 15.29 4.63 -20.97
N PRO A 9 16.61 4.48 -20.79
CA PRO A 9 17.18 3.24 -20.27
C PRO A 9 16.52 2.86 -18.96
N LYS A 10 16.26 1.56 -18.76
CA LYS A 10 15.74 1.03 -17.49
C LYS A 10 16.64 1.39 -16.29
N ASP A 11 17.86 1.76 -16.56
CA ASP A 11 18.96 2.01 -15.61
C ASP A 11 19.21 3.51 -15.34
N SER A 12 18.25 4.40 -15.59
CA SER A 12 18.49 5.80 -15.29
C SER A 12 18.41 6.05 -13.77
N ILE A 13 19.57 6.36 -13.18
CA ILE A 13 19.79 6.72 -11.76
C ILE A 13 18.90 7.87 -11.25
N PHE A 14 18.18 8.57 -12.12
CA PHE A 14 17.31 9.71 -11.80
C PHE A 14 16.01 9.33 -11.05
N TRP A 15 15.65 8.04 -11.03
CA TRP A 15 14.37 7.60 -10.48
C TRP A 15 14.48 6.82 -9.17
N GLY A 16 15.71 6.57 -8.73
CA GLY A 16 15.96 5.64 -7.65
C GLY A 16 15.69 4.20 -8.06
N GLU A 17 16.00 3.28 -7.18
CA GLU A 17 15.77 1.86 -7.33
C GLU A 17 14.82 1.37 -6.23
N ALA A 18 13.78 0.65 -6.63
CA ALA A 18 12.79 0.09 -5.72
C ALA A 18 13.10 -1.36 -5.32
N GLY A 19 14.31 -1.85 -5.63
CA GLY A 19 14.72 -3.23 -5.36
C GLY A 19 13.78 -4.24 -6.05
N PRO A 20 13.25 -5.22 -5.31
CA PRO A 20 12.39 -6.25 -5.89
C PRO A 20 10.97 -5.76 -6.23
N LEU A 21 10.61 -4.55 -5.83
CA LEU A 21 9.24 -4.05 -5.99
C LEU A 21 8.94 -3.67 -7.43
N ARG A 22 7.75 -4.02 -7.88
CA ARG A 22 7.33 -3.75 -9.25
C ARG A 22 7.05 -2.28 -9.49
N ASN A 23 7.54 -1.77 -10.63
CA ASN A 23 7.27 -0.45 -11.19
C ASN A 23 7.83 0.71 -10.34
N GLY A 24 7.08 1.79 -10.09
CA GLY A 24 7.54 2.98 -9.40
C GLY A 24 6.43 3.99 -9.12
N LYS A 25 6.82 5.18 -8.70
CA LYS A 25 5.90 6.28 -8.34
C LYS A 25 4.80 6.49 -9.39
N GLY A 26 3.56 6.58 -8.94
CA GLY A 26 2.38 6.79 -9.77
C GLY A 26 1.80 5.51 -10.36
N SER A 27 2.34 4.34 -10.00
CA SER A 27 1.75 3.04 -10.32
C SER A 27 0.98 2.46 -9.14
N PRO A 28 0.07 1.49 -9.38
CA PRO A 28 -0.66 0.81 -8.31
C PRO A 28 0.14 -0.31 -7.66
N TYR A 29 1.29 -0.65 -8.23
CA TYR A 29 2.15 -1.73 -7.76
C TYR A 29 2.95 -1.30 -6.53
N GLU A 30 3.58 -2.26 -5.85
CA GLU A 30 4.23 -2.02 -4.57
C GLU A 30 5.25 -0.88 -4.61
N ALA A 31 6.07 -0.75 -5.66
CA ALA A 31 7.03 0.35 -5.76
C ALA A 31 6.38 1.75 -5.90
N GLY A 32 5.09 1.82 -6.21
CA GLY A 32 4.36 3.08 -6.25
C GLY A 32 3.82 3.55 -4.90
N TYR A 33 3.69 2.63 -3.93
CA TYR A 33 3.04 2.88 -2.64
C TYR A 33 3.90 2.52 -1.44
N ARG A 34 4.70 1.44 -1.52
CA ARG A 34 5.47 0.96 -0.40
C ARG A 34 6.70 1.83 -0.16
N LEU A 35 6.81 2.34 1.05
CA LEU A 35 7.91 3.16 1.51
C LEU A 35 8.55 2.53 2.75
N PRO A 36 9.87 2.65 2.95
CA PRO A 36 10.48 2.32 4.22
C PRO A 36 9.99 3.28 5.32
N CYS A 37 9.73 2.74 6.51
CA CYS A 37 9.45 3.52 7.70
C CYS A 37 10.43 3.12 8.79
N ILE A 38 11.19 4.08 9.30
CA ILE A 38 12.16 3.87 10.38
C ILE A 38 11.75 4.72 11.56
N VAL A 39 11.57 4.07 12.71
CA VAL A 39 11.19 4.72 13.95
C VAL A 39 12.29 4.50 14.99
N ARG A 40 12.74 5.60 15.61
CA ARG A 40 13.70 5.57 16.71
C ARG A 40 13.15 6.36 17.90
N TRP A 41 12.88 5.65 18.98
CA TRP A 41 12.44 6.26 20.24
C TRP A 41 13.00 5.46 21.43
N PRO A 42 14.23 5.79 21.89
CA PRO A 42 14.89 5.07 22.98
C PRO A 42 14.00 4.97 24.23
N GLY A 43 13.94 3.78 24.82
CA GLY A 43 13.15 3.51 26.02
C GLY A 43 11.63 3.34 25.77
N LYS A 44 11.15 3.55 24.55
CA LYS A 44 9.73 3.39 24.19
C LYS A 44 9.51 2.38 23.07
N VAL A 45 10.31 2.46 22.00
CA VAL A 45 10.24 1.54 20.86
C VAL A 45 11.40 0.54 20.96
N PRO A 46 11.13 -0.77 20.91
CA PRO A 46 12.17 -1.80 20.95
C PRO A 46 13.17 -1.64 19.79
N ALA A 47 14.46 -1.71 20.11
CA ALA A 47 15.50 -1.65 19.10
C ALA A 47 15.58 -2.94 18.27
N GLY A 48 16.01 -2.83 17.00
CA GLY A 48 16.27 -3.96 16.12
C GLY A 48 15.03 -4.71 15.63
N ARG A 49 13.81 -4.21 15.91
CA ARG A 49 12.57 -4.83 15.48
C ARG A 49 12.27 -4.48 14.04
N VAL A 50 11.84 -5.47 13.28
CA VAL A 50 11.27 -5.33 11.93
C VAL A 50 9.84 -5.83 11.95
N ASN A 51 8.92 -5.08 11.35
CA ASN A 51 7.52 -5.46 11.23
C ASN A 51 7.01 -5.19 9.81
N ASN A 52 6.23 -6.12 9.24
CA ASN A 52 5.66 -6.03 7.88
C ASN A 52 4.15 -5.73 7.89
N ALA A 53 3.59 -5.33 9.03
CA ALA A 53 2.19 -4.93 9.11
C ALA A 53 1.89 -3.73 8.21
N ILE A 54 0.64 -3.61 7.78
CA ILE A 54 0.21 -2.47 6.99
C ILE A 54 0.13 -1.24 7.91
N PHE A 55 0.95 -0.24 7.61
CA PHE A 55 0.94 1.08 8.23
C PHE A 55 0.90 2.12 7.10
N ALA A 56 -0.03 3.05 7.14
CA ALA A 56 -0.19 4.07 6.12
C ALA A 56 0.22 5.46 6.64
N THR A 57 0.66 6.35 5.77
CA THR A 57 1.03 7.72 6.16
C THR A 57 -0.11 8.49 6.82
N ILE A 58 -1.36 8.18 6.48
CA ILE A 58 -2.55 8.76 7.12
C ILE A 58 -2.71 8.34 8.58
N ASP A 59 -2.06 7.25 9.01
CA ASP A 59 -2.12 6.74 10.39
C ASP A 59 -1.24 7.56 11.35
N PHE A 60 -0.27 8.31 10.83
CA PHE A 60 0.61 9.11 11.69
C PHE A 60 -0.17 10.13 12.52
N MET A 61 -1.19 10.78 11.96
CA MET A 61 -1.92 11.82 12.68
C MET A 61 -2.63 11.26 13.92
N PRO A 62 -3.51 10.25 13.84
CA PRO A 62 -4.16 9.70 15.03
C PRO A 62 -3.17 9.01 15.97
N THR A 63 -2.13 8.38 15.45
CA THR A 63 -1.08 7.75 16.27
C THR A 63 -0.31 8.77 17.09
N PHE A 64 0.09 9.89 16.50
CA PHE A 64 0.80 10.94 17.22
C PHE A 64 -0.12 11.71 18.17
N ALA A 65 -1.39 11.91 17.81
CA ALA A 65 -2.37 12.48 18.73
C ALA A 65 -2.44 11.64 20.02
N ASN A 66 -2.65 10.34 19.89
CA ASN A 66 -2.68 9.43 21.06
C ASN A 66 -1.35 9.45 21.85
N LEU A 67 -0.20 9.37 21.19
CA LEU A 67 1.11 9.42 21.85
C LEU A 67 1.36 10.73 22.63
N CYS A 68 0.76 11.83 22.19
CA CYS A 68 0.85 13.14 22.84
C CYS A 68 -0.30 13.40 23.83
N GLY A 69 -1.23 12.48 24.00
CA GLY A 69 -2.38 12.63 24.90
C GLY A 69 -3.48 13.53 24.35
N PHE A 70 -3.56 13.69 23.03
CA PHE A 70 -4.64 14.42 22.35
C PHE A 70 -5.67 13.45 21.76
N GLU A 71 -6.91 13.89 21.75
CA GLU A 71 -7.99 13.22 21.04
C GLU A 71 -8.01 13.63 19.56
N THR A 72 -8.39 12.71 18.69
CA THR A 72 -8.65 13.04 17.29
C THR A 72 -10.00 13.76 17.16
N PRO A 73 -10.16 14.71 16.20
CA PRO A 73 -11.43 15.35 15.95
C PRO A 73 -12.56 14.36 15.66
N GLU A 74 -13.72 14.55 16.30
CA GLU A 74 -14.92 13.73 16.07
C GLU A 74 -15.91 14.41 15.10
N ASP A 75 -15.73 15.71 14.80
CA ASP A 75 -16.57 16.50 13.90
C ASP A 75 -16.41 16.14 12.41
N ARG A 76 -15.48 15.26 12.12
CA ARG A 76 -15.17 14.78 10.76
C ARG A 76 -14.64 13.37 10.78
N ARG A 77 -14.81 12.67 9.66
CA ARG A 77 -14.21 11.35 9.46
C ARG A 77 -12.69 11.47 9.31
N ILE A 78 -11.97 10.67 10.06
CA ILE A 78 -10.52 10.47 9.95
C ILE A 78 -10.27 9.08 9.36
N ASP A 79 -9.64 9.01 8.19
CA ASP A 79 -9.33 7.73 7.51
C ASP A 79 -8.09 7.03 8.11
N GLY A 80 -7.27 7.76 8.86
CA GLY A 80 -6.16 7.22 9.62
C GLY A 80 -6.64 6.43 10.83
N MET A 81 -5.86 5.42 11.20
CA MET A 81 -6.09 4.58 12.37
C MET A 81 -4.96 4.77 13.38
N ASP A 82 -5.28 4.77 14.67
CA ASP A 82 -4.24 4.75 15.70
C ASP A 82 -3.47 3.42 15.66
N GLN A 83 -2.17 3.52 15.46
CA GLN A 83 -1.21 2.42 15.41
C GLN A 83 -0.18 2.50 16.53
N THR A 84 -0.51 3.16 17.63
CA THR A 84 0.39 3.37 18.77
C THR A 84 0.96 2.04 19.27
N GLU A 85 0.14 1.02 19.47
CA GLU A 85 0.60 -0.27 19.99
C GLU A 85 1.51 -1.01 18.99
N LEU A 86 1.23 -0.92 17.68
CA LEU A 86 2.11 -1.46 16.65
C LEU A 86 3.47 -0.74 16.69
N LEU A 87 3.47 0.58 16.76
CA LEU A 87 4.67 1.41 16.77
C LEU A 87 5.52 1.17 18.03
N LEU A 88 4.88 1.01 19.19
CA LEU A 88 5.55 0.69 20.46
C LEU A 88 5.96 -0.79 20.59
N GLY A 89 5.66 -1.63 19.62
CA GLY A 89 6.02 -3.04 19.64
C GLY A 89 5.16 -3.93 20.54
N LYS A 90 3.98 -3.46 20.93
CA LYS A 90 3.01 -4.19 21.77
C LYS A 90 2.03 -5.03 20.95
N ARG A 91 1.91 -4.75 19.65
CA ARG A 91 1.07 -5.46 18.71
C ARG A 91 1.86 -5.76 17.42
N GLU A 92 1.58 -6.90 16.78
CA GLU A 92 2.24 -7.30 15.53
C GLU A 92 1.43 -6.93 14.29
N THR A 93 0.12 -6.70 14.44
CA THR A 93 -0.79 -6.39 13.33
C THR A 93 -1.07 -4.90 13.23
N GLY A 94 -1.15 -4.38 12.01
CA GLY A 94 -1.53 -3.00 11.71
C GLY A 94 -2.97 -2.90 11.18
N ARG A 95 -3.13 -2.16 10.10
CA ARG A 95 -4.42 -2.05 9.39
C ARG A 95 -4.82 -3.39 8.80
N ASP A 96 -6.12 -3.68 8.81
CA ASP A 96 -6.65 -4.90 8.17
C ASP A 96 -6.52 -4.81 6.64
N TYR A 97 -6.67 -3.60 6.08
CA TYR A 97 -6.55 -3.36 4.65
C TYR A 97 -5.97 -1.97 4.33
N PHE A 98 -5.48 -1.83 3.10
CA PHE A 98 -5.09 -0.56 2.50
C PHE A 98 -5.77 -0.39 1.14
N TYR A 99 -6.42 0.76 0.93
CA TYR A 99 -7.17 1.08 -0.29
C TYR A 99 -6.32 1.93 -1.24
N PHE A 100 -6.17 1.46 -2.48
CA PHE A 100 -5.37 2.10 -3.52
C PHE A 100 -6.20 3.05 -4.39
N ASN A 101 -6.86 4.03 -3.79
CA ASN A 101 -7.60 5.08 -4.51
C ASN A 101 -8.42 4.58 -5.71
N ASN A 102 -9.40 3.71 -5.48
CA ASN A 102 -10.27 3.12 -6.50
C ASN A 102 -9.61 2.13 -7.48
N ALA A 103 -8.35 1.85 -7.30
CA ALA A 103 -7.63 0.89 -8.12
C ALA A 103 -7.74 -0.55 -7.60
N GLY A 104 -7.91 -0.69 -6.30
CA GLY A 104 -7.98 -1.97 -5.63
C GLY A 104 -7.71 -1.86 -4.14
N VAL A 105 -7.42 -2.98 -3.53
CA VAL A 105 -7.19 -3.09 -2.09
C VAL A 105 -6.12 -4.14 -1.78
N ARG A 106 -5.35 -3.92 -0.72
CA ARG A 106 -4.54 -4.95 -0.06
C ARG A 106 -5.22 -5.32 1.25
N LYS A 107 -5.41 -6.63 1.50
CA LYS A 107 -5.87 -7.18 2.76
C LYS A 107 -4.96 -8.35 3.16
N GLY A 108 -4.28 -8.19 4.28
CA GLY A 108 -3.22 -9.11 4.67
C GLY A 108 -2.15 -9.26 3.58
N LYS A 109 -1.90 -10.49 3.15
CA LYS A 109 -0.96 -10.80 2.07
C LYS A 109 -1.51 -10.57 0.66
N TRP A 110 -2.82 -10.55 0.50
CA TRP A 110 -3.47 -10.45 -0.80
C TRP A 110 -3.59 -9.01 -1.27
N LYS A 111 -3.13 -8.75 -2.47
CA LYS A 111 -3.32 -7.49 -3.18
C LYS A 111 -4.12 -7.69 -4.44
N TYR A 112 -5.26 -7.02 -4.49
CA TYR A 112 -6.17 -7.01 -5.63
C TYR A 112 -6.11 -5.68 -6.35
N LEU A 113 -6.02 -5.72 -7.68
CA LEU A 113 -6.13 -4.57 -8.55
C LEU A 113 -7.22 -4.85 -9.60
N LYS A 114 -8.20 -3.95 -9.70
CA LYS A 114 -9.31 -4.15 -10.64
C LYS A 114 -8.89 -3.91 -12.08
N ALA A 115 -9.55 -4.60 -13.00
CA ALA A 115 -9.46 -4.33 -14.43
C ALA A 115 -9.74 -2.85 -14.74
N ASN A 116 -9.05 -2.28 -15.71
CA ASN A 116 -9.23 -0.89 -16.15
C ASN A 116 -9.05 0.19 -15.07
N ALA A 117 -8.43 -0.12 -13.94
CA ALA A 117 -8.09 0.91 -12.96
C ALA A 117 -7.22 1.99 -13.63
N HIS A 118 -7.70 3.23 -13.60
CA HIS A 118 -6.96 4.37 -14.14
C HIS A 118 -5.93 4.83 -13.13
N PHE A 119 -4.70 4.94 -13.58
CA PHE A 119 -3.59 5.48 -12.79
C PHE A 119 -3.08 6.73 -13.47
N HIS A 120 -3.05 7.80 -12.72
CA HIS A 120 -2.37 9.03 -13.12
C HIS A 120 -0.89 8.90 -12.74
N GLY A 121 -0.10 8.18 -13.54
CA GLY A 121 1.29 7.98 -13.16
C GLY A 121 2.24 7.78 -14.33
N TYR A 122 3.47 8.14 -14.07
CA TYR A 122 4.57 8.16 -15.03
C TYR A 122 5.12 6.76 -15.37
N ALA A 123 4.66 5.73 -14.70
CA ALA A 123 5.24 4.39 -14.74
C ALA A 123 4.21 3.29 -15.05
N VAL A 124 3.20 3.58 -15.86
CA VAL A 124 2.31 2.53 -16.37
C VAL A 124 3.07 1.76 -17.43
N GLU A 125 3.30 0.46 -17.20
CA GLU A 125 3.79 -0.44 -18.22
C GLU A 125 2.81 -0.42 -19.40
N ASP A 126 3.28 -0.04 -20.59
CA ASP A 126 2.56 -0.24 -21.83
C ASP A 126 2.25 -1.74 -21.94
N GLY A 127 0.99 -2.11 -21.92
CA GLY A 127 0.57 -3.51 -22.03
C GLY A 127 -0.10 -4.13 -20.80
N ARG A 128 -0.44 -3.35 -19.75
CA ARG A 128 -1.29 -3.85 -18.66
C ARG A 128 -2.57 -4.45 -19.26
N LYS A 129 -2.79 -5.73 -18.99
CA LYS A 129 -4.00 -6.41 -19.41
C LYS A 129 -5.20 -5.78 -18.69
N LYS A 130 -6.30 -5.58 -19.41
CA LYS A 130 -7.57 -5.07 -18.87
C LYS A 130 -8.31 -6.19 -18.10
N VAL A 131 -7.61 -6.83 -17.17
CA VAL A 131 -8.10 -7.94 -16.35
C VAL A 131 -7.84 -7.63 -14.88
N ASP A 132 -8.59 -8.26 -14.01
CA ASP A 132 -8.30 -8.23 -12.59
C ASP A 132 -6.97 -8.89 -12.28
N GLU A 133 -6.26 -8.34 -11.32
CA GLU A 133 -4.99 -8.85 -10.86
C GLU A 133 -5.07 -9.18 -9.37
N LEU A 134 -4.52 -10.33 -8.99
CA LEU A 134 -4.39 -10.75 -7.60
C LEU A 134 -2.97 -11.24 -7.35
N TYR A 135 -2.34 -10.73 -6.30
CA TYR A 135 -0.96 -11.07 -5.93
C TYR A 135 -0.89 -11.51 -4.47
N ASP A 136 -0.05 -12.50 -4.18
CA ASP A 136 0.34 -12.90 -2.84
C ASP A 136 1.67 -12.22 -2.51
N LEU A 137 1.63 -11.13 -1.76
CA LEU A 137 2.82 -10.32 -1.47
C LEU A 137 3.80 -10.96 -0.48
N GLU A 138 3.43 -12.05 0.19
CA GLU A 138 4.37 -12.82 1.02
C GLU A 138 5.30 -13.68 0.16
N SER A 139 4.79 -14.27 -0.91
CA SER A 139 5.55 -15.14 -1.80
C SER A 139 6.02 -14.44 -3.08
N ASP A 140 5.36 -13.37 -3.49
CA ASP A 140 5.61 -12.63 -4.75
C ASP A 140 5.54 -11.12 -4.52
N LEU A 141 6.54 -10.60 -3.81
CA LEU A 141 6.65 -9.16 -3.54
C LEU A 141 6.83 -8.32 -4.80
N GLY A 142 7.34 -8.94 -5.86
CA GLY A 142 7.54 -8.33 -7.18
C GLY A 142 6.29 -8.30 -8.06
N GLU A 143 5.16 -8.84 -7.59
CA GLU A 143 3.87 -8.83 -8.31
C GLU A 143 4.02 -9.39 -9.74
N THR A 144 4.75 -10.51 -9.88
CA THR A 144 5.11 -11.12 -11.16
C THR A 144 4.06 -12.11 -11.66
N THR A 145 3.32 -12.73 -10.74
CA THR A 145 2.40 -13.83 -11.05
C THR A 145 0.97 -13.45 -10.67
N ASN A 146 0.12 -13.17 -11.69
CA ASN A 146 -1.29 -12.91 -11.44
C ASN A 146 -2.03 -14.21 -11.08
N LEU A 147 -2.56 -14.27 -9.85
CA LEU A 147 -3.27 -15.41 -9.29
C LEU A 147 -4.80 -15.28 -9.39
N ALA A 148 -5.35 -14.25 -10.02
CA ALA A 148 -6.79 -13.97 -10.06
C ALA A 148 -7.61 -15.17 -10.59
N ALA A 149 -7.15 -15.83 -11.64
CA ALA A 149 -7.83 -16.99 -12.21
C ALA A 149 -7.81 -18.23 -11.28
N LYS A 150 -6.82 -18.31 -10.38
CA LYS A 150 -6.69 -19.43 -9.44
C LYS A 150 -7.50 -19.25 -8.17
N HIS A 151 -7.82 -17.99 -7.80
CA HIS A 151 -8.49 -17.66 -6.55
C HIS A 151 -9.71 -16.74 -6.77
N PRO A 152 -10.73 -17.18 -7.53
CA PRO A 152 -11.89 -16.33 -7.89
C PRO A 152 -12.69 -15.86 -6.67
N ALA A 153 -12.75 -16.65 -5.60
CA ALA A 153 -13.45 -16.28 -4.38
C ALA A 153 -12.76 -15.09 -3.67
N ILE A 154 -11.42 -15.09 -3.58
CA ILE A 154 -10.65 -13.99 -3.01
C ILE A 154 -10.79 -12.73 -3.87
N VAL A 155 -10.76 -12.88 -5.20
CA VAL A 155 -11.00 -11.76 -6.12
C VAL A 155 -12.39 -11.15 -5.89
N SER A 156 -13.42 -11.97 -5.72
CA SER A 156 -14.80 -11.50 -5.46
C SER A 156 -14.89 -10.74 -4.14
N GLU A 157 -14.30 -11.28 -3.06
CA GLU A 157 -14.26 -10.62 -1.74
C GLU A 157 -13.56 -9.25 -1.82
N LEU A 158 -12.37 -9.20 -2.40
CA LEU A 158 -11.58 -7.97 -2.44
C LEU A 158 -12.14 -6.93 -3.42
N ARG A 159 -12.80 -7.37 -4.49
CA ARG A 159 -13.56 -6.49 -5.38
C ARG A 159 -14.71 -5.84 -4.62
N GLN A 160 -15.51 -6.62 -3.90
CA GLN A 160 -16.62 -6.12 -3.10
C GLN A 160 -16.12 -5.12 -2.05
N LEU A 161 -15.05 -5.44 -1.33
CA LEU A 161 -14.43 -4.53 -0.37
C LEU A 161 -13.98 -3.21 -1.04
N THR A 162 -13.37 -3.28 -2.23
CA THR A 162 -12.96 -2.11 -3.01
C THR A 162 -14.15 -1.21 -3.37
N GLU A 163 -15.25 -1.82 -3.79
CA GLU A 163 -16.48 -1.11 -4.15
C GLU A 163 -17.16 -0.47 -2.94
N ASP A 164 -17.22 -1.18 -1.82
CA ASP A 164 -17.83 -0.67 -0.60
C ASP A 164 -17.08 0.53 -0.03
N ILE A 165 -15.74 0.47 0.00
CA ILE A 165 -14.91 1.61 0.42
C ILE A 165 -15.12 2.80 -0.54
N SER A 166 -15.25 2.56 -1.85
CA SER A 166 -15.42 3.64 -2.83
C SER A 166 -16.71 4.43 -2.67
N LYS A 167 -17.76 3.84 -2.06
CA LYS A 167 -19.03 4.51 -1.75
C LYS A 167 -18.96 5.47 -0.58
N TRP A 168 -17.88 5.41 0.20
CA TRP A 168 -17.70 6.23 1.40
C TRP A 168 -17.12 7.63 1.12
N LYS A 169 -17.12 8.04 -0.15
CA LYS A 169 -16.65 9.37 -0.60
C LYS A 169 -17.77 10.40 -0.56
#